data_beaa63e2ae7b3f747703ee5538e76f2f
#
_entry.id   beaa63e2ae7b3f747703ee5538e76f2f
#
_cell.length_a   1.000
_cell.length_b   1.000
_cell.length_c   1.000
_cell.angle_alpha   90.00
_cell.angle_beta   90.00
_cell.angle_gamma   90.00
#
_symmetry.space_group_name_H-M   'P 1'
#
loop_
_entity.id
_entity.type
_entity.pdbx_description
1 polymer ?
#
loop_
_entity_poly.entity_id
_entity_poly.type
_entity_poly.pdbx_seq_one_letter_code
_entity_poly.pdbx_strand_id
1 'polypeptide(L)'
;MLFNVRHSIPGRIRLGYDIHAITPRQAALAQSLIEIQEGILKVTFNTETGSFLVFYDVEKQTEKSILSFFSVLDERYLNNEEMLEATVDPPKQISLLNQLASMVAGFYLRKLLPVP
;
A
#
# COMPACT_ATOMS: atom_id res chain seq x y z
N MET A 1 4.03 1.96 13.88
CA MET A 1 3.62 1.97 12.46
C MET A 1 3.33 3.39 12.02
N LEU A 2 3.73 3.72 10.81
CA LEU A 2 3.53 5.07 10.27
C LEU A 2 2.07 5.40 9.96
N PHE A 3 1.24 4.38 9.86
CA PHE A 3 -0.17 4.55 9.49
C PHE A 3 -1.08 4.22 10.66
N ASN A 4 -2.18 4.96 10.78
CA ASN A 4 -3.19 4.66 11.78
C ASN A 4 -4.58 4.77 11.18
N VAL A 5 -5.51 3.97 11.67
CA VAL A 5 -6.87 3.99 11.17
C VAL A 5 -7.58 5.20 11.76
N ARG A 6 -8.14 6.05 10.90
CA ARG A 6 -8.94 7.19 11.32
C ARG A 6 -10.42 6.91 11.25
N HIS A 7 -10.82 6.08 10.28
CA HIS A 7 -12.21 5.73 10.08
C HIS A 7 -12.28 4.46 9.24
N SER A 8 -13.18 3.56 9.59
CA SER A 8 -13.33 2.31 8.85
C SER A 8 -14.78 1.86 8.88
N ILE A 9 -15.30 1.58 7.70
CA ILE A 9 -16.59 0.92 7.52
C ILE A 9 -16.36 -0.17 6.47
N PRO A 10 -17.25 -1.14 6.35
CA PRO A 10 -17.08 -2.17 5.32
C PRO A 10 -16.92 -1.56 3.94
N GLY A 11 -15.87 -1.91 3.24
CA GLY A 11 -15.60 -1.43 1.90
C GLY A 11 -14.86 -0.11 1.81
N ARG A 12 -14.58 0.55 2.95
CA ARG A 12 -13.90 1.84 2.92
C ARG A 12 -13.11 2.05 4.20
N ILE A 13 -11.84 2.37 4.06
CA ILE A 13 -10.99 2.63 5.22
C ILE A 13 -10.17 3.89 4.98
N ARG A 14 -10.10 4.75 5.99
CA ARG A 14 -9.26 5.93 5.96
C ARG A 14 -8.12 5.74 6.96
N LEU A 15 -6.90 5.91 6.47
CA LEU A 15 -5.68 5.79 7.25
C LEU A 15 -5.00 7.13 7.33
N GLY A 16 -4.53 7.51 8.50
CA GLY A 16 -3.75 8.72 8.67
C GLY A 16 -2.27 8.43 8.71
N TYR A 17 -1.46 9.42 8.33
CA TYR A 17 -0.01 9.35 8.45
C TYR A 17 0.56 10.74 8.73
N ASP A 18 1.78 10.76 9.27
CA ASP A 18 2.47 12.02 9.52
C ASP A 18 3.06 12.54 8.22
N ILE A 19 2.64 13.72 7.81
CA ILE A 19 3.11 14.33 6.56
C ILE A 19 4.60 14.65 6.59
N HIS A 20 5.21 14.67 7.76
CA HIS A 20 6.65 14.87 7.89
C HIS A 20 7.43 13.56 7.81
N ALA A 21 6.75 12.43 7.97
CA ALA A 21 7.37 11.11 7.91
C ALA A 21 7.25 10.47 6.53
N ILE A 22 6.26 10.87 5.75
CA ILE A 22 6.02 10.29 4.42
C ILE A 22 5.93 11.42 3.41
N THR A 23 6.79 11.38 2.41
CA THR A 23 6.83 12.37 1.33
C THR A 23 5.71 12.09 0.33
N PRO A 24 5.35 13.08 -0.51
CA PRO A 24 4.39 12.83 -1.59
C PRO A 24 4.79 11.70 -2.52
N ARG A 25 6.10 11.53 -2.76
CA ARG A 25 6.60 10.44 -3.59
C ARG A 25 6.35 9.09 -2.94
N GLN A 26 6.60 9.00 -1.64
CA GLN A 26 6.34 7.78 -0.87
C GLN A 26 4.84 7.45 -0.86
N ALA A 27 3.99 8.48 -0.73
CA ALA A 27 2.55 8.30 -0.76
C ALA A 27 2.09 7.80 -2.13
N ALA A 28 2.65 8.35 -3.21
CA ALA A 28 2.31 7.90 -4.56
C ALA A 28 2.74 6.46 -4.81
N LEU A 29 3.90 6.06 -4.29
CA LEU A 29 4.37 4.69 -4.38
C LEU A 29 3.44 3.75 -3.63
N ALA A 30 3.08 4.12 -2.41
CA ALA A 30 2.16 3.31 -1.62
C ALA A 30 0.81 3.16 -2.31
N GLN A 31 0.29 4.24 -2.88
CA GLN A 31 -0.96 4.20 -3.64
C GLN A 31 -0.86 3.17 -4.77
N SER A 32 0.20 3.24 -5.56
CA SER A 32 0.37 2.35 -6.71
C SER A 32 0.43 0.89 -6.29
N LEU A 33 1.14 0.61 -5.21
CA LEU A 33 1.33 -0.75 -4.74
C LEU A 33 0.06 -1.36 -4.14
N ILE A 34 -0.73 -0.53 -3.47
CA ILE A 34 -2.00 -1.01 -2.91
C ILE A 34 -3.04 -1.18 -4.02
N GLU A 35 -3.07 -0.27 -4.98
CA GLU A 35 -4.05 -0.33 -6.07
C GLU A 35 -3.96 -1.57 -6.94
N ILE A 36 -2.78 -2.17 -7.04
CA ILE A 36 -2.63 -3.38 -7.86
C ILE A 36 -3.13 -4.65 -7.15
N GLN A 37 -3.48 -4.55 -5.89
CA GLN A 37 -3.98 -5.74 -5.16
C GLN A 37 -5.41 -6.06 -5.58
N GLU A 38 -5.70 -7.34 -5.73
CA GLU A 38 -7.04 -7.76 -6.12
C GLU A 38 -8.05 -7.35 -5.07
N GLY A 39 -9.19 -6.85 -5.50
CA GLY A 39 -10.24 -6.41 -4.60
C GLY A 39 -10.09 -4.97 -4.13
N ILE A 40 -9.00 -4.31 -4.46
CA ILE A 40 -8.86 -2.88 -4.19
C ILE A 40 -9.49 -2.13 -5.36
N LEU A 41 -10.48 -1.31 -5.05
CA LEU A 41 -11.23 -0.60 -6.07
C LEU A 41 -10.65 0.77 -6.38
N LYS A 42 -10.16 1.45 -5.36
CA LYS A 42 -9.62 2.79 -5.54
C LYS A 42 -8.80 3.18 -4.32
N VAL A 43 -7.69 3.84 -4.55
CA VAL A 43 -6.88 4.42 -3.47
C VAL A 43 -6.62 5.87 -3.81
N THR A 44 -6.92 6.76 -2.88
CA THR A 44 -6.59 8.17 -3.01
C THR A 44 -5.78 8.59 -1.80
N PHE A 45 -5.02 9.66 -1.92
CA PHE A 45 -4.30 10.20 -0.77
C PHE A 45 -4.32 11.73 -0.82
N ASN A 46 -4.22 12.33 0.36
CA ASN A 46 -4.18 13.77 0.50
C ASN A 46 -2.93 14.13 1.31
N THR A 47 -2.00 14.80 0.65
CA THR A 47 -0.71 15.15 1.27
C THR A 47 -0.82 16.35 2.21
N GLU A 48 -1.91 17.10 2.16
CA GLU A 48 -2.11 18.21 3.08
C GLU A 48 -2.58 17.71 4.45
N THR A 49 -3.47 16.74 4.45
CA THR A 49 -4.02 16.19 5.70
C THR A 49 -3.29 14.95 6.17
N GLY A 50 -2.49 14.34 5.31
CA GLY A 50 -1.79 13.11 5.64
C GLY A 50 -2.74 11.93 5.77
N SER A 51 -3.44 11.60 4.69
CA SER A 51 -4.38 10.48 4.73
C SER A 51 -4.42 9.71 3.42
N PHE A 52 -4.75 8.42 3.56
CA PHE A 52 -5.10 7.53 2.45
C PHE A 52 -6.55 7.14 2.62
N LEU A 53 -7.27 7.06 1.52
CA LEU A 53 -8.63 6.55 1.50
C LEU A 53 -8.66 5.37 0.55
N VAL A 54 -9.03 4.20 1.06
CA VAL A 54 -9.04 2.96 0.31
C VAL A 54 -10.46 2.43 0.20
N PHE A 55 -10.91 2.22 -1.03
CA PHE A 55 -12.17 1.55 -1.31
C PHE A 55 -11.86 0.13 -1.75
N TYR A 56 -12.55 -0.84 -1.21
CA TYR A 56 -12.26 -2.24 -1.49
C TYR A 56 -13.52 -3.09 -1.52
N ASP A 57 -13.41 -4.21 -2.22
CA ASP A 57 -14.47 -5.20 -2.30
C ASP A 57 -14.44 -6.05 -1.03
N VAL A 58 -15.52 -6.00 -0.25
CA VAL A 58 -15.57 -6.70 1.04
C VAL A 58 -15.53 -8.22 0.90
N GLU A 59 -15.82 -8.74 -0.28
CA GLU A 59 -15.71 -10.16 -0.52
C GLU A 59 -14.29 -10.61 -0.79
N LYS A 60 -13.39 -9.68 -1.13
CA LYS A 60 -12.01 -9.99 -1.47
C LYS A 60 -11.01 -9.47 -0.48
N GLN A 61 -11.34 -8.41 0.25
CA GLN A 61 -10.44 -7.79 1.21
C GLN A 61 -11.18 -7.51 2.50
N THR A 62 -10.40 -7.40 3.59
CA THR A 62 -10.92 -7.01 4.89
C THR A 62 -10.10 -5.82 5.40
N GLU A 63 -10.61 -5.15 6.42
CA GLU A 63 -9.84 -4.10 7.08
C GLU A 63 -8.47 -4.62 7.49
N LYS A 64 -8.44 -5.82 8.05
CA LYS A 64 -7.19 -6.43 8.52
C LYS A 64 -6.21 -6.69 7.39
N SER A 65 -6.68 -7.16 6.25
CA SER A 65 -5.79 -7.42 5.11
C SER A 65 -5.22 -6.12 4.55
N ILE A 66 -6.00 -5.06 4.52
CA ILE A 66 -5.54 -3.76 4.05
C ILE A 66 -4.51 -3.19 5.01
N LEU A 67 -4.73 -3.29 6.31
CA LEU A 67 -3.76 -2.86 7.29
C LEU A 67 -2.45 -3.64 7.18
N SER A 68 -2.54 -4.93 6.82
CA SER A 68 -1.35 -5.74 6.60
C SER A 68 -0.53 -5.23 5.43
N PHE A 69 -1.16 -4.80 4.35
CA PHE A 69 -0.45 -4.22 3.21
C PHE A 69 0.32 -2.96 3.63
N PHE A 70 -0.33 -2.07 4.36
CA PHE A 70 0.33 -0.85 4.83
C PHE A 70 1.44 -1.15 5.83
N SER A 71 1.27 -2.16 6.67
CA SER A 71 2.30 -2.58 7.60
C SER A 71 3.56 -3.09 6.88
N VAL A 72 3.37 -3.87 5.82
CA VAL A 72 4.49 -4.36 5.00
C VAL A 72 5.22 -3.19 4.36
N LEU A 73 4.49 -2.21 3.82
CA LEU A 73 5.09 -1.03 3.22
C LEU A 73 5.91 -0.25 4.24
N ASP A 74 5.37 -0.05 5.44
CA ASP A 74 6.05 0.65 6.50
C ASP A 74 7.35 -0.05 6.88
N GLU A 75 7.28 -1.32 7.20
CA GLU A 75 8.44 -2.05 7.69
C GLU A 75 9.55 -2.25 6.67
N ARG A 76 9.16 -2.44 5.40
CA ARG A 76 10.13 -2.88 4.41
C ARG A 76 10.60 -1.80 3.47
N TYR A 77 9.76 -0.80 3.21
CA TYR A 77 10.03 0.11 2.11
C TYR A 77 10.01 1.59 2.48
N LEU A 78 9.04 2.03 3.24
CA LEU A 78 8.89 3.45 3.52
C LEU A 78 9.92 3.98 4.49
N ASN A 79 10.49 3.13 5.32
CA ASN A 79 11.53 3.51 6.24
C ASN A 79 12.93 3.29 5.68
N ASN A 80 13.04 2.87 4.43
CA ASN A 80 14.32 2.58 3.80
C ASN A 80 14.63 3.64 2.75
N GLU A 81 15.48 4.60 3.09
CA GLU A 81 15.83 5.69 2.19
C GLU A 81 16.53 5.22 0.93
N GLU A 82 17.34 4.18 1.01
CA GLU A 82 18.01 3.64 -0.16
C GLU A 82 17.02 3.11 -1.17
N MET A 83 16.00 2.43 -0.70
CA MET A 83 14.96 1.91 -1.58
C MET A 83 14.18 3.04 -2.22
N LEU A 84 13.94 4.11 -1.48
CA LEU A 84 13.22 5.26 -2.00
C LEU A 84 14.03 6.02 -3.02
N GLU A 85 15.32 6.14 -2.81
CA GLU A 85 16.19 6.77 -3.78
C GLU A 85 16.25 5.96 -5.07
N ALA A 86 16.22 4.65 -4.97
CA ALA A 86 16.20 3.78 -6.13
C ALA A 86 14.95 4.00 -7.00
N THR A 87 13.86 4.49 -6.42
CA THR A 87 12.65 4.76 -7.18
C THR A 87 12.72 6.00 -8.05
N VAL A 88 13.77 6.79 -7.90
CA VAL A 88 13.98 7.99 -8.74
C VAL A 88 14.39 7.58 -10.14
N ASP A 89 15.15 6.50 -10.26
CA ASP A 89 15.62 5.99 -11.54
C ASP A 89 14.52 5.09 -12.12
N PRO A 90 13.94 5.43 -13.29
CA PRO A 90 12.84 4.66 -13.85
C PRO A 90 13.07 3.15 -13.95
N PRO A 91 14.20 2.66 -14.46
CA PRO A 91 14.43 1.22 -14.52
C PRO A 91 14.45 0.56 -13.15
N LYS A 92 15.05 1.23 -12.18
CA LYS A 92 15.10 0.72 -10.82
C LYS A 92 13.73 0.81 -10.15
N GLN A 93 12.99 1.85 -10.47
CA GLN A 93 11.65 2.02 -9.96
C GLN A 93 10.76 0.87 -10.40
N ILE A 94 10.81 0.48 -11.66
CA ILE A 94 10.02 -0.63 -12.17
C ILE A 94 10.41 -1.92 -11.48
N SER A 95 11.69 -2.17 -11.31
CA SER A 95 12.18 -3.35 -10.63
C SER A 95 11.71 -3.40 -9.18
N LEU A 96 11.76 -2.27 -8.50
CA LEU A 96 11.34 -2.17 -7.12
C LEU A 96 9.84 -2.43 -7.00
N LEU A 97 9.04 -1.87 -7.89
CA LEU A 97 7.61 -2.09 -7.91
C LEU A 97 7.29 -3.56 -8.11
N ASN A 98 8.02 -4.22 -9.01
CA ASN A 98 7.82 -5.64 -9.26
C ASN A 98 8.16 -6.49 -8.05
N GLN A 99 9.25 -6.17 -7.36
CA GLN A 99 9.63 -6.87 -6.15
C GLN A 99 8.59 -6.71 -5.06
N LEU A 100 8.12 -5.49 -4.88
CA LEU A 100 7.16 -5.19 -3.85
C LEU A 100 5.82 -5.84 -4.15
N ALA A 101 5.37 -5.74 -5.38
CA ALA A 101 4.14 -6.37 -5.80
C ALA A 101 4.22 -7.89 -5.65
N SER A 102 5.36 -8.47 -5.97
CA SER A 102 5.57 -9.90 -5.85
C SER A 102 5.50 -10.36 -4.39
N MET A 103 6.08 -9.60 -3.48
CA MET A 103 6.05 -9.95 -2.06
C MET A 103 4.65 -9.88 -1.47
N VAL A 104 3.94 -8.81 -1.77
CA VAL A 104 2.58 -8.62 -1.27
C VAL A 104 1.63 -9.58 -1.96
N ALA A 105 1.75 -9.73 -3.26
CA ALA A 105 0.91 -10.61 -4.04
C ALA A 105 1.15 -12.08 -3.74
N GLY A 106 2.36 -12.45 -3.35
CA GLY A 106 2.65 -13.81 -2.96
C GLY A 106 1.83 -14.30 -1.78
N PHE A 107 1.59 -13.41 -0.81
CA PHE A 107 0.72 -13.67 0.28
C PHE A 107 -0.70 -13.84 -0.21
N TYR A 108 -1.10 -13.06 -1.19
CA TYR A 108 -2.43 -13.03 -1.73
C TYR A 108 -2.67 -14.24 -2.63
N LEU A 109 -1.71 -14.58 -3.47
CA LEU A 109 -1.83 -15.69 -4.40
C LEU A 109 -2.03 -17.04 -3.71
N ARG A 110 -1.57 -17.19 -2.50
CA ARG A 110 -1.81 -18.39 -1.73
C ARG A 110 -3.28 -18.63 -1.47
N LYS A 111 -4.06 -17.55 -1.48
CA LYS A 111 -5.50 -17.67 -1.27
C LYS A 111 -6.24 -17.80 -2.57
N LEU A 112 -5.73 -17.16 -3.61
CA LEU A 112 -6.46 -17.10 -4.87
C LEU A 112 -6.13 -18.20 -5.82
N LEU A 113 -4.91 -18.73 -5.72
CA LEU A 113 -4.54 -19.80 -6.58
C LEU A 113 -4.78 -21.03 -5.89
N PRO A 114 -5.91 -21.53 -6.10
CA PRO A 114 -6.26 -22.72 -5.51
C PRO A 114 -5.43 -23.62 -6.14
N VAL A 115 -4.85 -23.47 -6.65
CA VAL A 115 -4.23 -24.31 -7.18
C VAL A 115 -4.53 -24.90 -8.12
N PRO A 116 -4.11 -24.98 -8.84
CA PRO A 116 -4.24 -25.82 -9.93
C PRO A 116 -3.87 -27.14 -9.64
#